data_90626c0c903411390b7c0af6189dbeea
#
_entry.id   90626c0c903411390b7c0af6189dbeea
#
_cell.length_a   1.000
_cell.length_b   1.000
_cell.length_c   1.000
_cell.angle_alpha   90.00
_cell.angle_beta   90.00
_cell.angle_gamma   90.00
#
_symmetry.space_group_name_H-M   'P 1'
#
loop_
_entity.id
_entity.type
_entity.pdbx_description
1 polymer ?
#
loop_
_entity_poly.entity_id
_entity_poly.type
_entity_poly.pdbx_seq_one_letter_code
_entity_poly.pdbx_strand_id
1 'polypeptide(L)'
;MSEETVARTDEEKVQMYQAMLDGANVITSVLDANNEYGNDLTNVEKQAKVLRSAGYLEYGKALGDWGSEDFSAIDSAVTAAKAYTP
;
A
#
# COMPACT_ATOMS: atom_id res chain seq x y z
N MET A 1 31.53 -3.15 7.76
CA MET A 1 30.88 -4.32 7.35
C MET A 1 29.99 -4.05 6.16
N SER A 2 30.06 -4.88 5.24
CA SER A 2 29.28 -4.62 4.07
C SER A 2 27.83 -4.97 4.33
N GLU A 3 27.01 -4.21 3.73
CA GLU A 3 25.61 -4.45 3.76
C GLU A 3 25.28 -5.43 2.70
N GLU A 4 25.27 -6.63 3.06
CA GLU A 4 24.87 -7.60 2.09
C GLU A 4 23.41 -7.51 1.88
N THR A 5 23.02 -7.11 0.71
CA THR A 5 21.60 -7.15 0.37
C THR A 5 21.29 -8.56 -0.06
N VAL A 6 20.59 -9.27 0.79
CA VAL A 6 20.17 -10.62 0.46
C VAL A 6 18.99 -10.51 -0.50
N ALA A 7 19.15 -11.12 -1.66
CA ALA A 7 18.08 -11.10 -2.65
C ALA A 7 16.86 -11.86 -2.09
N ARG A 8 15.67 -11.31 -2.32
CA ARG A 8 14.44 -11.96 -1.91
C ARG A 8 14.22 -13.19 -2.77
N THR A 9 13.69 -14.24 -2.17
CA THR A 9 13.30 -15.41 -2.93
C THR A 9 12.03 -15.11 -3.72
N ASP A 10 11.73 -15.93 -4.71
CA ASP A 10 10.51 -15.76 -5.48
C ASP A 10 9.28 -15.85 -4.59
N GLU A 11 9.32 -16.77 -3.63
CA GLU A 11 8.20 -16.93 -2.70
C GLU A 11 8.01 -15.68 -1.84
N GLU A 12 9.12 -15.11 -1.36
CA GLU A 12 9.07 -13.88 -0.57
C GLU A 12 8.48 -12.73 -1.39
N LYS A 13 8.86 -12.63 -2.66
CA LYS A 13 8.34 -11.59 -3.54
C LYS A 13 6.84 -11.72 -3.70
N VAL A 14 6.35 -12.94 -3.90
CA VAL A 14 4.92 -13.18 -4.04
C VAL A 14 4.18 -12.78 -2.77
N GLN A 15 4.71 -13.16 -1.60
CA GLN A 15 4.08 -12.84 -0.33
C GLN A 15 4.07 -11.33 -0.09
N MET A 16 5.17 -10.65 -0.39
CA MET A 16 5.27 -9.22 -0.22
C MET A 16 4.33 -8.47 -1.16
N TYR A 17 4.27 -8.93 -2.42
CA TYR A 17 3.38 -8.32 -3.39
C TYR A 17 1.91 -8.47 -2.95
N GLN A 18 1.55 -9.65 -2.46
CA GLN A 18 0.20 -9.89 -1.97
C GLN A 18 -0.12 -8.98 -0.79
N ALA A 19 0.83 -8.80 0.12
CA ALA A 19 0.65 -7.88 1.25
C ALA A 19 0.46 -6.44 0.76
N MET A 20 1.15 -6.06 -0.32
CA MET A 20 0.98 -4.73 -0.90
C MET A 20 -0.41 -4.56 -1.50
N LEU A 21 -0.91 -5.59 -2.18
CA LEU A 21 -2.28 -5.55 -2.69
C LEU A 21 -3.29 -5.42 -1.55
N ASP A 22 -3.05 -6.13 -0.44
CA ASP A 22 -3.91 -6.01 0.73
C ASP A 22 -3.86 -4.59 1.29
N GLY A 23 -2.69 -3.97 1.31
CA GLY A 23 -2.55 -2.57 1.73
C GLY A 23 -3.30 -1.61 0.82
N ALA A 24 -3.26 -1.86 -0.49
CA ALA A 24 -4.04 -1.06 -1.44
C ALA A 24 -5.53 -1.20 -1.17
N ASN A 25 -5.98 -2.41 -0.85
CA ASN A 25 -7.38 -2.65 -0.52
C ASN A 25 -7.80 -1.95 0.77
N VAL A 26 -6.91 -1.84 1.74
CA VAL A 26 -7.18 -1.06 2.95
C VAL A 26 -7.45 0.40 2.59
N ILE A 27 -6.63 0.97 1.71
CA ILE A 27 -6.82 2.37 1.29
C ILE A 27 -8.18 2.54 0.63
N THR A 28 -8.50 1.69 -0.35
CA THR A 28 -9.77 1.82 -1.05
C THR A 28 -10.97 1.61 -0.10
N SER A 29 -10.84 0.70 0.85
CA SER A 29 -11.90 0.46 1.83
C SER A 29 -12.12 1.65 2.75
N VAL A 30 -11.03 2.28 3.20
CA VAL A 30 -11.12 3.45 4.09
C VAL A 30 -11.77 4.62 3.36
N LEU A 31 -11.46 4.79 2.08
CA LEU A 31 -11.96 5.93 1.30
C LEU A 31 -13.34 5.69 0.70
N ASP A 32 -13.84 4.46 0.77
CA ASP A 32 -15.16 4.12 0.22
C ASP A 32 -16.25 4.53 1.20
N ALA A 33 -17.07 5.50 0.84
CA ALA A 33 -18.12 6.01 1.70
C ALA A 33 -19.17 4.96 2.03
N ASN A 34 -19.25 3.89 1.25
CA ASN A 34 -20.22 2.81 1.49
C ASN A 34 -19.64 1.66 2.30
N ASN A 35 -18.39 1.77 2.73
CA ASN A 35 -17.71 0.70 3.46
C ASN A 35 -17.71 1.02 4.95
N GLU A 36 -18.31 0.14 5.74
CA GLU A 36 -18.43 0.35 7.19
C GLU A 36 -17.09 0.47 7.87
N TYR A 37 -16.07 -0.19 7.34
CA TYR A 37 -14.74 -0.16 7.93
C TYR A 37 -14.22 1.28 8.08
N GLY A 38 -14.43 2.11 7.04
CA GLY A 38 -13.97 3.49 7.09
C GLY A 38 -14.93 4.43 7.82
N ASN A 39 -16.21 4.06 7.90
CA ASN A 39 -17.22 4.98 8.42
C ASN A 39 -17.07 5.26 9.91
N ASP A 40 -16.41 4.38 10.66
CA ASP A 40 -16.19 4.58 12.08
C ASP A 40 -15.01 5.49 12.36
N LEU A 41 -14.27 5.89 11.34
CA LEU A 41 -13.09 6.72 11.49
C LEU A 41 -13.44 8.19 11.24
N THR A 42 -12.82 9.08 11.98
CA THR A 42 -12.90 10.51 11.68
C THR A 42 -12.13 10.77 10.38
N ASN A 43 -12.37 11.93 9.76
CA ASN A 43 -11.66 12.28 8.54
C ASN A 43 -10.15 12.37 8.76
N VAL A 44 -9.73 12.85 9.94
CA VAL A 44 -8.31 12.92 10.27
C VAL A 44 -7.72 11.52 10.43
N GLU A 45 -8.48 10.62 11.06
CA GLU A 45 -8.03 9.24 11.20
C GLU A 45 -7.95 8.54 9.85
N LYS A 46 -8.91 8.80 8.96
CA LYS A 46 -8.85 8.25 7.60
C LYS A 46 -7.60 8.71 6.88
N GLN A 47 -7.31 10.00 6.95
CA GLN A 47 -6.12 10.55 6.31
C GLN A 47 -4.85 9.90 6.84
N ALA A 48 -4.72 9.79 8.16
CA ALA A 48 -3.54 9.18 8.75
C ALA A 48 -3.38 7.73 8.31
N LYS A 49 -4.50 7.00 8.27
CA LYS A 49 -4.45 5.59 7.92
C LYS A 49 -4.07 5.37 6.46
N VAL A 50 -4.66 6.14 5.54
CA VAL A 50 -4.35 5.94 4.12
C VAL A 50 -2.95 6.43 3.79
N LEU A 51 -2.46 7.48 4.44
CA LEU A 51 -1.10 7.96 4.20
C LEU A 51 -0.06 6.97 4.72
N ARG A 52 -0.34 6.34 5.87
CA ARG A 52 0.55 5.31 6.38
C ARG A 52 0.64 4.14 5.41
N SER A 53 -0.51 3.69 4.93
CA SER A 53 -0.54 2.58 3.97
C SER A 53 0.15 2.97 2.67
N ALA A 54 -0.07 4.19 2.18
CA ALA A 54 0.59 4.66 0.96
C ALA A 54 2.11 4.68 1.12
N GLY A 55 2.60 5.14 2.28
CA GLY A 55 4.04 5.14 2.53
C GLY A 55 4.62 3.73 2.50
N TYR A 56 3.90 2.79 3.06
CA TYR A 56 4.30 1.39 3.06
C TYR A 56 4.39 0.84 1.63
N LEU A 57 3.39 1.18 0.80
CA LEU A 57 3.35 0.71 -0.59
C LEU A 57 4.46 1.34 -1.41
N GLU A 58 4.73 2.63 -1.21
CA GLU A 58 5.81 3.30 -1.90
C GLU A 58 7.17 2.72 -1.53
N TYR A 59 7.36 2.45 -0.25
CA TYR A 59 8.60 1.83 0.21
C TYR A 59 8.78 0.45 -0.42
N GLY A 60 7.73 -0.36 -0.40
CA GLY A 60 7.78 -1.69 -0.98
C GLY A 60 8.09 -1.67 -2.46
N LYS A 61 7.42 -0.78 -3.20
CA LYS A 61 7.66 -0.69 -4.64
C LYS A 61 9.10 -0.26 -4.93
N ALA A 62 9.63 0.66 -4.12
CA ALA A 62 10.98 1.17 -4.30
C ALA A 62 12.06 0.12 -4.06
N LEU A 63 11.77 -0.96 -3.37
CA LEU A 63 12.72 -2.05 -3.21
C LEU A 63 13.10 -2.66 -4.55
N GLY A 64 12.19 -2.60 -5.54
CA GLY A 64 12.48 -3.05 -6.88
C GLY A 64 12.49 -4.57 -7.02
N ASP A 65 12.87 -5.01 -8.21
CA ASP A 65 13.01 -6.45 -8.51
C ASP A 65 11.68 -7.20 -8.38
N TRP A 66 10.62 -6.59 -8.90
CA TRP A 66 9.27 -7.17 -8.86
C TRP A 66 8.93 -7.94 -10.13
N GLY A 67 9.80 -7.89 -11.14
CA GLY A 67 9.56 -8.58 -12.39
C GLY A 67 8.37 -8.00 -13.13
N SER A 68 7.43 -8.86 -13.50
CA SER A 68 6.28 -8.46 -14.29
C SER A 68 5.02 -8.23 -13.46
N GLU A 69 5.16 -8.08 -12.14
CA GLU A 69 3.98 -7.83 -11.31
C GLU A 69 3.31 -6.53 -11.68
N ASP A 70 1.99 -6.54 -11.64
CA ASP A 70 1.19 -5.38 -12.04
C ASP A 70 0.96 -4.49 -10.82
N PHE A 71 1.50 -3.27 -10.88
CA PHE A 71 1.40 -2.31 -9.79
C PHE A 71 0.29 -1.28 -10.00
N SER A 72 -0.53 -1.43 -11.04
CA SER A 72 -1.53 -0.40 -11.35
C SER A 72 -2.52 -0.17 -10.20
N ALA A 73 -3.01 -1.24 -9.56
CA ALA A 73 -3.93 -1.09 -8.44
C ALA A 73 -3.24 -0.44 -7.23
N ILE A 74 -1.98 -0.81 -7.00
CA ILE A 74 -1.20 -0.23 -5.90
C ILE A 74 -0.95 1.25 -6.17
N ASP A 75 -0.55 1.59 -7.37
CA ASP A 75 -0.28 2.99 -7.73
C ASP A 75 -1.55 3.84 -7.64
N SER A 76 -2.68 3.30 -8.09
CA SER A 76 -3.96 4.01 -8.00
C SER A 76 -4.35 4.28 -6.55
N ALA A 77 -4.15 3.30 -5.68
CA ALA A 77 -4.47 3.45 -4.26
C ALA A 77 -3.58 4.51 -3.61
N VAL A 78 -2.28 4.51 -3.93
CA VAL A 78 -1.36 5.51 -3.40
C VAL A 78 -1.78 6.91 -3.86
N THR A 79 -2.13 7.06 -5.12
CA THR A 79 -2.57 8.35 -5.65
C THR A 79 -3.83 8.83 -4.92
N ALA A 80 -4.79 7.93 -4.72
CA ALA A 80 -6.03 8.26 -4.03
C ALA A 80 -5.76 8.67 -2.58
N ALA A 81 -4.85 7.96 -1.92
CA ALA A 81 -4.52 8.28 -0.53
C ALA A 81 -3.92 9.67 -0.40
N LYS A 82 -3.03 10.03 -1.31
CA LYS A 82 -2.37 11.33 -1.28
C LYS A 82 -3.32 12.47 -1.67
N ALA A 83 -4.32 12.17 -2.47
CA ALA A 83 -5.29 13.17 -2.90
C ALA A 83 -6.40 13.40 -1.88
N TYR A 84 -6.53 12.52 -0.89
CA TYR A 84 -7.61 12.64 0.09
C TYR A 84 -7.37 13.85 1.01
N THR A 85 -8.38 14.69 1.14
CA THR A 85 -8.34 15.83 2.07
C THR A 85 -9.52 15.70 3.02
N PRO A 86 -9.24 15.80 4.33
CA PRO A 86 -10.31 15.75 5.33
C PRO A 86 -11.30 16.90 5.21
#